data_33c8b87577573a10d547107b35fc393b
#
_entry.id   33c8b87577573a10d547107b35fc393b
#
_cell.length_a   1.000
_cell.length_b   1.000
_cell.length_c   1.000
_cell.angle_alpha   90.00
_cell.angle_beta   90.00
_cell.angle_gamma   90.00
#
_symmetry.space_group_name_H-M   'P 1'
#
loop_
_entity.id
_entity.type
_entity.pdbx_description
1 polymer ?
#
loop_
_entity_poly.entity_id
_entity_poly.type
_entity_poly.pdbx_seq_one_letter_code
_entity_poly.pdbx_strand_id
1 'polypeptide(L)'
;PTKSYGFCGVVVDTTNLQGAIFTWWRDDDGVWQSKKTITIDPVPADADDLPELLKGFGAVPPLVTDIDLSLDDKYLYVACWGLGEMHQYDVTDPMNPVLAGKVELGGIVTDTKHPNGKDFAFGPQMVEISRDGKRVYWTNSLYSTWDDQFYPNDEGGQMVMADVSENGGLTLNKDFYIDFPKGLR
;
A
#
# COMPACT_ATOMS: atom_id res chain seq x y z
N PRO A 1 4.92 14.46 -10.53
CA PRO A 1 5.44 13.94 -11.80
C PRO A 1 6.05 15.05 -12.65
N THR A 2 7.00 14.71 -13.50
CA THR A 2 7.58 15.63 -14.49
C THR A 2 6.69 15.75 -15.74
N LYS A 3 5.70 14.89 -15.86
CA LYS A 3 4.72 14.83 -16.98
C LYS A 3 3.38 15.47 -16.58
N SER A 4 2.53 15.73 -17.58
CA SER A 4 1.24 16.44 -17.39
C SER A 4 0.11 15.53 -16.87
N TYR A 5 0.41 14.60 -15.99
CA TYR A 5 -0.57 13.74 -15.31
C TYR A 5 -0.19 13.52 -13.85
N GLY A 6 -1.10 12.98 -13.08
CA GLY A 6 -0.85 12.54 -11.71
C GLY A 6 -1.76 11.39 -11.31
N PHE A 7 -1.56 10.88 -10.11
CA PHE A 7 -2.31 9.76 -9.56
C PHE A 7 -3.04 10.17 -8.28
N CYS A 8 -4.14 9.50 -7.99
CA CYS A 8 -4.90 9.65 -6.76
C CYS A 8 -5.38 8.29 -6.28
N GLY A 9 -5.10 7.95 -5.03
CA GLY A 9 -5.58 6.73 -4.39
C GLY A 9 -7.02 6.89 -3.89
N VAL A 10 -7.82 5.84 -4.02
CA VAL A 10 -9.12 5.67 -3.37
C VAL A 10 -8.98 4.55 -2.35
N VAL A 11 -9.19 4.88 -1.09
CA VAL A 11 -8.99 3.98 0.06
C VAL A 11 -9.82 2.71 -0.09
N VAL A 12 -11.13 2.88 -0.31
CA VAL A 12 -12.08 1.78 -0.48
C VAL A 12 -13.35 2.27 -1.17
N ASP A 13 -13.88 1.47 -2.08
CA ASP A 13 -15.26 1.58 -2.56
C ASP A 13 -16.16 0.77 -1.64
N THR A 14 -17.03 1.44 -0.90
CA THR A 14 -17.90 0.81 0.09
C THR A 14 -18.97 -0.11 -0.48
N THR A 15 -19.14 -0.13 -1.81
CA THR A 15 -20.11 -1.01 -2.48
C THR A 15 -19.54 -2.38 -2.81
N ASN A 16 -18.22 -2.49 -3.04
CA ASN A 16 -17.55 -3.71 -3.47
C ASN A 16 -16.22 -3.97 -2.76
N LEU A 17 -15.83 -3.12 -1.81
CA LEU A 17 -14.59 -3.18 -1.04
C LEU A 17 -13.30 -3.03 -1.86
N GLN A 18 -13.36 -2.64 -3.12
CA GLN A 18 -12.18 -2.43 -3.95
C GLN A 18 -11.44 -1.13 -3.56
N GLY A 19 -10.12 -1.20 -3.58
CA GLY A 19 -9.26 -0.03 -3.68
C GLY A 19 -9.05 0.36 -5.15
N ALA A 20 -8.70 1.60 -5.42
CA ALA A 20 -8.45 2.03 -6.79
C ALA A 20 -7.41 3.15 -6.87
N ILE A 21 -6.77 3.24 -8.04
CA ILE A 21 -5.98 4.41 -8.42
C ILE A 21 -6.62 5.05 -9.65
N PHE A 22 -6.80 6.36 -9.57
CA PHE A 22 -7.21 7.17 -10.70
C PHE A 22 -6.00 7.93 -11.24
N THR A 23 -5.80 7.86 -12.55
CA THR A 23 -4.93 8.78 -13.29
C THR A 23 -5.73 10.00 -13.67
N TRP A 24 -5.19 11.19 -13.45
CA TRP A 24 -5.78 12.46 -13.83
C TRP A 24 -4.83 13.26 -14.72
N TRP A 25 -5.37 14.00 -15.66
CA TRP A 25 -4.61 14.82 -16.62
C TRP A 25 -5.44 15.99 -17.11
N ARG A 26 -4.80 16.86 -17.85
CA ARG A 26 -5.47 17.95 -18.57
C ARG A 26 -5.47 17.62 -20.06
N ASP A 27 -6.64 17.65 -20.69
CA ASP A 27 -6.77 17.39 -22.11
C ASP A 27 -6.34 18.59 -22.99
N ASP A 28 -6.41 18.42 -24.31
CA ASP A 28 -6.00 19.45 -25.29
C ASP A 28 -6.87 20.72 -25.22
N ASP A 29 -8.11 20.59 -24.78
CA ASP A 29 -9.03 21.74 -24.57
C ASP A 29 -8.79 22.40 -23.19
N GLY A 30 -7.85 21.89 -22.41
CA GLY A 30 -7.49 22.40 -21.10
C GLY A 30 -8.45 21.97 -19.98
N VAL A 31 -9.30 20.97 -20.20
CA VAL A 31 -10.24 20.43 -19.21
C VAL A 31 -9.58 19.30 -18.42
N TRP A 32 -9.80 19.29 -17.10
CA TRP A 32 -9.32 18.21 -16.23
C TRP A 32 -10.13 16.94 -16.43
N GLN A 33 -9.43 15.86 -16.67
CA GLN A 33 -9.94 14.50 -16.86
C GLN A 33 -9.42 13.56 -15.79
N SER A 34 -10.15 12.47 -15.54
CA SER A 34 -9.68 11.38 -14.70
C SER A 34 -10.22 10.04 -15.19
N LYS A 35 -9.45 8.98 -14.96
CA LYS A 35 -9.82 7.60 -15.31
C LYS A 35 -9.32 6.67 -14.21
N LYS A 36 -10.16 5.73 -13.78
CA LYS A 36 -9.72 4.63 -12.94
C LYS A 36 -8.81 3.72 -13.78
N THR A 37 -7.55 3.62 -13.43
CA THR A 37 -6.52 2.89 -14.18
C THR A 37 -6.01 1.65 -13.44
N ILE A 38 -6.13 1.62 -12.10
CA ILE A 38 -5.85 0.44 -11.30
C ILE A 38 -7.06 0.13 -10.43
N THR A 39 -7.39 -1.14 -10.35
CA THR A 39 -8.36 -1.69 -9.38
C THR A 39 -7.64 -2.76 -8.56
N ILE A 40 -7.80 -2.71 -7.24
CA ILE A 40 -7.23 -3.67 -6.31
C ILE A 40 -8.41 -4.34 -5.60
N ASP A 41 -8.57 -5.65 -5.82
CA ASP A 41 -9.70 -6.40 -5.29
C ASP A 41 -9.52 -6.73 -3.79
N PRO A 42 -10.63 -6.85 -3.03
CA PRO A 42 -10.59 -7.37 -1.69
C PRO A 42 -10.26 -8.88 -1.70
N VAL A 43 -9.70 -9.36 -0.60
CA VAL A 43 -9.39 -10.78 -0.41
C VAL A 43 -10.45 -11.41 0.48
N PRO A 44 -11.15 -12.49 0.04
CA PRO A 44 -12.10 -13.22 0.87
C PRO A 44 -11.42 -13.76 2.14
N ALA A 45 -12.13 -13.70 3.26
CA ALA A 45 -11.66 -14.23 4.54
C ALA A 45 -12.84 -14.76 5.36
N ASP A 46 -12.57 -15.73 6.25
CA ASP A 46 -13.56 -16.25 7.16
C ASP A 46 -13.95 -15.20 8.20
N ALA A 47 -15.23 -15.14 8.56
CA ALA A 47 -15.75 -14.14 9.49
C ALA A 47 -15.07 -14.20 10.88
N ASP A 48 -14.60 -15.37 11.28
CA ASP A 48 -13.92 -15.56 12.57
C ASP A 48 -12.51 -14.93 12.60
N ASP A 49 -11.88 -14.77 11.43
CA ASP A 49 -10.57 -14.13 11.29
C ASP A 49 -10.67 -12.61 11.07
N LEU A 50 -11.87 -12.09 10.83
CA LEU A 50 -12.09 -10.68 10.53
C LEU A 50 -12.37 -9.86 11.79
N PRO A 51 -11.86 -8.61 11.86
CA PRO A 51 -12.30 -7.66 12.87
C PRO A 51 -13.80 -7.39 12.72
N GLU A 52 -14.46 -7.02 13.81
CA GLU A 52 -15.93 -6.88 13.89
C GLU A 52 -16.52 -6.02 12.75
N LEU A 53 -15.78 -4.96 12.37
CA LEU A 53 -16.18 -4.05 11.30
C LEU A 53 -16.29 -4.72 9.92
N LEU A 54 -15.51 -5.76 9.67
CA LEU A 54 -15.40 -6.44 8.37
C LEU A 54 -16.19 -7.76 8.30
N LYS A 55 -16.65 -8.32 9.41
CA LYS A 55 -17.36 -9.61 9.46
C LYS A 55 -18.54 -9.70 8.51
N GLY A 56 -19.31 -8.62 8.39
CA GLY A 56 -20.49 -8.56 7.52
C GLY A 56 -20.16 -8.61 6.01
N PHE A 57 -18.90 -8.35 5.65
CA PHE A 57 -18.46 -8.34 4.27
C PHE A 57 -17.79 -9.64 3.82
N GLY A 58 -17.25 -10.45 4.75
CA GLY A 58 -16.56 -11.69 4.44
C GLY A 58 -15.29 -11.51 3.61
N ALA A 59 -14.67 -10.34 3.68
CA ALA A 59 -13.48 -10.02 2.90
C ALA A 59 -12.68 -8.88 3.54
N VAL A 60 -11.39 -8.83 3.25
CA VAL A 60 -10.47 -7.75 3.62
C VAL A 60 -10.31 -6.79 2.45
N PRO A 61 -10.69 -5.51 2.59
CA PRO A 61 -10.42 -4.50 1.58
C PRO A 61 -8.92 -4.16 1.51
N PRO A 62 -8.40 -3.69 0.36
CA PRO A 62 -7.03 -3.21 0.24
C PRO A 62 -6.70 -2.09 1.22
N LEU A 63 -7.62 -1.17 1.45
CA LEU A 63 -7.42 0.05 2.24
C LEU A 63 -6.16 0.79 1.77
N VAL A 64 -6.23 1.36 0.56
CA VAL A 64 -5.14 2.17 -0.01
C VAL A 64 -4.94 3.43 0.84
N THR A 65 -3.86 3.49 1.59
CA THR A 65 -3.59 4.59 2.54
C THR A 65 -2.63 5.62 2.01
N ASP A 66 -1.67 5.20 1.19
CA ASP A 66 -0.69 6.10 0.62
C ASP A 66 -0.20 5.63 -0.75
N ILE A 67 0.25 6.57 -1.56
CA ILE A 67 0.87 6.32 -2.86
C ILE A 67 2.05 7.25 -3.06
N ASP A 68 3.13 6.75 -3.65
CA ASP A 68 4.29 7.57 -4.00
C ASP A 68 4.82 7.21 -5.39
N LEU A 69 5.33 8.21 -6.12
CA LEU A 69 5.81 8.07 -7.50
C LEU A 69 7.33 8.19 -7.53
N SER A 70 8.01 7.24 -8.18
CA SER A 70 9.46 7.31 -8.35
C SER A 70 9.88 8.60 -9.06
N LEU A 71 11.08 9.10 -8.75
CA LEU A 71 11.58 10.38 -9.27
C LEU A 71 11.74 10.41 -10.81
N ASP A 72 11.82 9.24 -11.44
CA ASP A 72 11.88 9.07 -12.89
C ASP A 72 10.49 8.89 -13.54
N ASP A 73 9.41 9.00 -12.74
CA ASP A 73 8.01 8.79 -13.14
C ASP A 73 7.74 7.39 -13.74
N LYS A 74 8.53 6.39 -13.41
CA LYS A 74 8.41 5.04 -13.96
C LYS A 74 7.56 4.11 -13.10
N TYR A 75 7.70 4.19 -11.78
CA TYR A 75 7.01 3.31 -10.85
C TYR A 75 6.14 4.07 -9.85
N LEU A 76 4.91 3.59 -9.69
CA LEU A 76 3.99 4.02 -8.63
C LEU A 76 3.96 2.94 -7.55
N TYR A 77 4.20 3.34 -6.31
CA TYR A 77 4.09 2.48 -5.14
C TYR A 77 2.75 2.74 -4.45
N VAL A 78 2.09 1.68 -4.01
CA VAL A 78 0.75 1.74 -3.43
C VAL A 78 0.73 0.92 -2.15
N ALA A 79 0.49 1.59 -1.03
CA ALA A 79 0.35 0.97 0.28
C ALA A 79 -1.07 0.43 0.46
N CYS A 80 -1.21 -0.90 0.48
CA CYS A 80 -2.47 -1.62 0.69
C CYS A 80 -2.53 -2.09 2.14
N TRP A 81 -2.86 -1.16 3.05
CA TRP A 81 -2.78 -1.34 4.49
C TRP A 81 -3.61 -2.51 5.02
N GLY A 82 -4.81 -2.73 4.48
CA GLY A 82 -5.68 -3.84 4.89
C GLY A 82 -5.13 -5.21 4.49
N LEU A 83 -4.54 -5.33 3.30
CA LEU A 83 -3.98 -6.58 2.79
C LEU A 83 -2.59 -6.89 3.33
N GLY A 84 -1.90 -5.90 3.93
CA GLY A 84 -0.49 -6.06 4.27
C GLY A 84 0.44 -6.07 3.05
N GLU A 85 0.06 -5.43 1.96
CA GLU A 85 0.80 -5.49 0.71
C GLU A 85 1.33 -4.11 0.28
N MET A 86 2.60 -4.03 -0.11
CA MET A 86 3.17 -2.90 -0.85
C MET A 86 3.23 -3.29 -2.33
N HIS A 87 2.45 -2.62 -3.17
CA HIS A 87 2.44 -2.84 -4.61
C HIS A 87 3.37 -1.86 -5.33
N GLN A 88 3.98 -2.33 -6.42
CA GLN A 88 4.73 -1.52 -7.37
C GLN A 88 4.12 -1.68 -8.76
N TYR A 89 3.68 -0.59 -9.36
CA TYR A 89 3.15 -0.58 -10.72
C TYR A 89 4.13 0.16 -11.66
N ASP A 90 4.42 -0.43 -12.81
CA ASP A 90 5.03 0.30 -13.94
C ASP A 90 3.96 1.22 -14.54
N VAL A 91 4.21 2.52 -14.47
CA VAL A 91 3.32 3.60 -14.95
C VAL A 91 3.96 4.38 -16.10
N THR A 92 4.91 3.77 -16.82
CA THR A 92 5.49 4.34 -18.04
C THR A 92 4.39 4.73 -19.04
N ASP A 93 3.35 3.90 -19.17
CA ASP A 93 2.05 4.27 -19.72
C ASP A 93 1.06 4.52 -18.58
N PRO A 94 0.77 5.78 -18.22
CA PRO A 94 -0.10 6.08 -17.08
C PRO A 94 -1.56 5.69 -17.28
N MET A 95 -1.96 5.40 -18.52
CA MET A 95 -3.33 4.96 -18.84
C MET A 95 -3.51 3.44 -18.78
N ASN A 96 -2.42 2.69 -18.77
CA ASN A 96 -2.39 1.24 -18.69
C ASN A 96 -1.27 0.76 -17.73
N PRO A 97 -1.34 1.08 -16.42
CA PRO A 97 -0.37 0.62 -15.43
C PRO A 97 -0.28 -0.90 -15.38
N VAL A 98 0.91 -1.42 -15.14
CA VAL A 98 1.16 -2.87 -15.03
C VAL A 98 1.79 -3.17 -13.67
N LEU A 99 1.25 -4.15 -12.93
CA LEU A 99 1.85 -4.60 -11.68
C LEU A 99 3.25 -5.18 -11.96
N ALA A 100 4.27 -4.50 -11.49
CA ALA A 100 5.68 -4.88 -11.66
C ALA A 100 6.19 -5.76 -10.50
N GLY A 101 5.58 -5.65 -9.34
CA GLY A 101 5.91 -6.45 -8.16
C GLY A 101 5.07 -6.09 -6.95
N LYS A 102 5.12 -6.96 -5.95
CA LYS A 102 4.56 -6.69 -4.63
C LYS A 102 5.35 -7.45 -3.56
N VAL A 103 5.28 -6.97 -2.35
CA VAL A 103 5.71 -7.67 -1.14
C VAL A 103 4.58 -7.67 -0.13
N GLU A 104 4.51 -8.73 0.68
CA GLU A 104 3.51 -8.92 1.72
C GLU A 104 4.18 -8.90 3.09
N LEU A 105 3.64 -8.13 4.03
CA LEU A 105 4.12 -8.02 5.38
C LEU A 105 3.02 -7.44 6.29
N GLY A 106 2.65 -8.19 7.32
CA GLY A 106 1.49 -7.84 8.16
C GLY A 106 0.17 -8.08 7.43
N GLY A 107 -0.85 -7.24 7.69
CA GLY A 107 -2.18 -7.33 7.11
C GLY A 107 -3.23 -7.87 8.08
N ILE A 108 -4.52 -7.62 7.81
CA ILE A 108 -5.62 -7.90 8.75
C ILE A 108 -5.77 -9.41 9.03
N VAL A 109 -5.59 -10.25 8.01
CA VAL A 109 -5.73 -11.71 8.12
C VAL A 109 -4.47 -12.47 7.72
N THR A 110 -3.40 -11.76 7.39
CA THR A 110 -2.10 -12.34 7.07
C THR A 110 -1.17 -12.15 8.27
N ASP A 111 -0.35 -13.15 8.55
CA ASP A 111 0.67 -13.11 9.62
C ASP A 111 2.06 -13.28 9.00
N THR A 112 2.29 -12.58 7.90
CA THR A 112 3.58 -12.64 7.20
C THR A 112 4.63 -11.86 8.00
N LYS A 113 5.66 -12.59 8.45
CA LYS A 113 6.75 -12.03 9.24
C LYS A 113 7.80 -11.36 8.35
N HIS A 114 8.49 -10.41 8.95
CA HIS A 114 9.67 -9.83 8.31
C HIS A 114 10.78 -10.90 8.13
N PRO A 115 11.62 -10.83 7.07
CA PRO A 115 12.68 -11.82 6.81
C PRO A 115 13.71 -12.02 7.94
N ASN A 116 13.78 -11.09 8.90
CA ASN A 116 14.59 -11.25 10.11
C ASN A 116 13.91 -12.07 11.23
N GLY A 117 12.67 -12.54 10.99
CA GLY A 117 11.87 -13.33 11.92
C GLY A 117 11.02 -12.53 12.90
N LYS A 118 11.07 -11.19 12.85
CA LYS A 118 10.23 -10.32 13.69
C LYS A 118 8.82 -10.21 13.11
N ASP A 119 7.86 -10.02 14.00
CA ASP A 119 6.49 -9.69 13.65
C ASP A 119 6.42 -8.25 13.13
N PHE A 120 5.47 -7.98 12.26
CA PHE A 120 5.16 -6.64 11.76
C PHE A 120 3.66 -6.41 11.99
N ALA A 121 3.35 -5.54 12.93
CA ALA A 121 1.97 -5.18 13.22
C ALA A 121 1.36 -4.40 12.05
N PHE A 122 0.05 -4.49 11.89
CA PHE A 122 -0.71 -3.75 10.86
C PHE A 122 -0.26 -4.07 9.42
N GLY A 123 -0.46 -3.13 8.49
CA GLY A 123 0.00 -3.19 7.11
C GLY A 123 0.81 -1.96 6.72
N PRO A 124 1.35 -1.88 5.48
CA PRO A 124 2.07 -0.70 4.99
C PRO A 124 1.13 0.50 4.93
N GLN A 125 1.57 1.62 5.52
CA GLN A 125 0.76 2.82 5.64
C GLN A 125 1.38 4.00 4.90
N MET A 126 2.40 4.70 5.43
CA MET A 126 3.11 5.77 4.73
C MET A 126 4.27 5.20 3.94
N VAL A 127 4.41 5.59 2.68
CA VAL A 127 5.48 5.16 1.78
C VAL A 127 6.42 6.30 1.44
N GLU A 128 7.70 6.03 1.34
CA GLU A 128 8.74 6.98 0.93
C GLU A 128 9.79 6.27 0.06
N ILE A 129 10.19 6.89 -1.04
CA ILE A 129 11.15 6.34 -1.99
C ILE A 129 12.50 7.04 -1.83
N SER A 130 13.59 6.27 -1.78
CA SER A 130 14.92 6.87 -1.82
C SER A 130 15.15 7.61 -3.15
N ARG A 131 15.92 8.70 -3.08
CA ARG A 131 16.18 9.56 -4.26
C ARG A 131 16.87 8.84 -5.43
N ASP A 132 17.58 7.75 -5.16
CA ASP A 132 18.19 6.90 -6.19
C ASP A 132 17.23 5.85 -6.77
N GLY A 133 15.97 5.80 -6.27
CA GLY A 133 14.94 4.87 -6.72
C GLY A 133 15.18 3.40 -6.35
N LYS A 134 16.20 3.10 -5.54
CA LYS A 134 16.61 1.71 -5.25
C LYS A 134 16.01 1.12 -3.99
N ARG A 135 15.31 1.93 -3.18
CA ARG A 135 14.74 1.52 -1.90
C ARG A 135 13.41 2.19 -1.68
N VAL A 136 12.50 1.42 -1.12
CA VAL A 136 11.18 1.91 -0.67
C VAL A 136 11.05 1.62 0.81
N TYR A 137 10.66 2.61 1.57
CA TYR A 137 10.45 2.55 3.01
C TYR A 137 8.98 2.73 3.31
N TRP A 138 8.48 2.08 4.36
CA TRP A 138 7.14 2.36 4.86
C TRP A 138 7.04 2.15 6.37
N THR A 139 6.10 2.87 6.96
CA THR A 139 5.62 2.66 8.32
C THR A 139 4.32 1.86 8.29
N ASN A 140 3.88 1.36 9.43
CA ASN A 140 2.74 0.44 9.52
C ASN A 140 1.49 1.02 10.19
N SER A 141 1.63 2.00 11.10
CA SER A 141 0.50 2.57 11.82
C SER A 141 -0.13 3.74 11.06
N LEU A 142 -1.46 3.73 10.93
CA LEU A 142 -2.20 4.86 10.36
C LEU A 142 -2.46 5.91 11.44
N TYR A 143 -3.30 5.60 12.41
CA TYR A 143 -3.50 6.29 13.69
C TYR A 143 -4.38 5.43 14.61
N SER A 144 -4.15 5.53 15.90
CA SER A 144 -4.67 4.56 16.90
C SER A 144 -6.16 4.25 16.81
N THR A 145 -7.02 5.22 16.46
CA THR A 145 -8.47 4.97 16.34
C THR A 145 -8.83 3.99 15.22
N TRP A 146 -8.08 4.01 14.12
CA TRP A 146 -8.25 3.06 13.00
C TRP A 146 -7.47 1.79 13.25
N ASP A 147 -6.24 1.89 13.75
CA ASP A 147 -5.44 0.73 14.12
C ASP A 147 -6.22 -0.19 15.05
N ASP A 148 -6.82 0.35 16.12
CA ASP A 148 -7.59 -0.42 17.10
C ASP A 148 -8.87 -1.07 16.52
N GLN A 149 -9.44 -0.54 15.43
CA GLN A 149 -10.63 -1.10 14.78
C GLN A 149 -10.32 -2.20 13.77
N PHE A 150 -9.25 -2.05 13.02
CA PHE A 150 -8.88 -2.99 11.96
C PHE A 150 -7.89 -4.05 12.44
N TYR A 151 -7.11 -3.75 13.47
CA TYR A 151 -6.07 -4.58 14.03
C TYR A 151 -6.15 -4.59 15.56
N PRO A 152 -7.24 -5.12 16.13
CA PRO A 152 -7.51 -4.99 17.57
C PRO A 152 -6.50 -5.71 18.48
N ASN A 153 -5.71 -6.62 17.94
CA ASN A 153 -4.72 -7.41 18.68
C ASN A 153 -3.28 -6.94 18.45
N ASP A 154 -3.06 -5.97 17.59
CA ASP A 154 -1.74 -5.51 17.19
C ASP A 154 -1.32 -4.25 17.95
N GLU A 155 -0.04 -4.16 18.25
CA GLU A 155 0.55 -3.01 18.94
C GLU A 155 1.91 -2.64 18.33
N GLY A 156 2.22 -1.36 18.38
CA GLY A 156 3.53 -0.83 18.06
C GLY A 156 3.63 -0.23 16.66
N GLY A 157 4.56 0.71 16.53
CA GLY A 157 4.94 1.33 15.27
C GLY A 157 6.25 0.73 14.78
N GLN A 158 6.31 0.34 13.53
CA GLN A 158 7.52 -0.16 12.89
C GLN A 158 7.79 0.59 11.58
N MET A 159 9.05 0.50 11.13
CA MET A 159 9.45 0.93 9.80
C MET A 159 10.32 -0.13 9.16
N VAL A 160 10.06 -0.42 7.91
CA VAL A 160 10.78 -1.41 7.11
C VAL A 160 11.17 -0.85 5.75
N MET A 161 11.96 -1.61 5.01
CA MET A 161 12.46 -1.24 3.71
C MET A 161 12.40 -2.43 2.75
N ALA A 162 12.11 -2.17 1.48
CA ALA A 162 12.34 -3.10 0.39
C ALA A 162 13.39 -2.54 -0.58
N ASP A 163 14.22 -3.43 -1.10
CA ASP A 163 15.10 -3.15 -2.22
C ASP A 163 14.30 -3.23 -3.52
N VAL A 164 14.56 -2.29 -4.43
CA VAL A 164 13.91 -2.20 -5.75
C VAL A 164 14.86 -2.73 -6.81
N SER A 165 14.38 -3.70 -7.58
CA SER A 165 15.15 -4.25 -8.70
C SER A 165 15.15 -3.31 -9.91
N GLU A 166 16.21 -3.32 -10.70
CA GLU A 166 16.42 -2.42 -11.85
C GLU A 166 15.27 -2.45 -12.88
N ASN A 167 14.68 -3.63 -13.09
CA ASN A 167 13.58 -3.82 -14.03
C ASN A 167 12.20 -3.98 -13.36
N GLY A 168 12.07 -3.46 -12.14
CA GLY A 168 10.88 -3.66 -11.30
C GLY A 168 10.98 -4.90 -10.44
N GLY A 169 10.16 -4.93 -9.41
CA GLY A 169 10.16 -5.95 -8.36
C GLY A 169 10.66 -5.41 -7.03
N LEU A 170 10.09 -5.92 -5.96
CA LEU A 170 10.38 -5.56 -4.57
C LEU A 170 10.89 -6.77 -3.81
N THR A 171 11.88 -6.56 -2.96
CA THR A 171 12.37 -7.58 -2.03
C THR A 171 12.56 -6.96 -0.65
N LEU A 172 11.89 -7.50 0.38
CA LEU A 172 12.06 -7.04 1.76
C LEU A 172 13.52 -7.16 2.19
N ASN A 173 14.08 -6.06 2.68
CA ASN A 173 15.46 -6.04 3.16
C ASN A 173 15.51 -6.56 4.60
N LYS A 174 16.14 -7.73 4.80
CA LYS A 174 16.20 -8.43 6.10
C LYS A 174 16.96 -7.67 7.19
N ASP A 175 17.82 -6.73 6.81
CA ASP A 175 18.71 -6.02 7.73
C ASP A 175 18.14 -4.65 8.15
N PHE A 176 17.04 -4.20 7.52
CA PHE A 176 16.39 -2.93 7.86
C PHE A 176 15.04 -3.17 8.54
N TYR A 177 15.00 -2.96 9.84
CA TYR A 177 13.80 -3.05 10.66
C TYR A 177 13.94 -2.14 11.87
N ILE A 178 13.03 -1.21 12.03
CA ILE A 178 13.01 -0.26 13.16
C ILE A 178 11.74 -0.49 13.97
N ASP A 179 11.89 -0.76 15.26
CA ASP A 179 10.81 -0.68 16.24
C ASP A 179 10.80 0.70 16.87
N PHE A 180 9.69 1.39 16.81
CA PHE A 180 9.52 2.64 17.55
C PHE A 180 9.17 2.36 19.02
N PRO A 181 9.52 3.28 19.95
CA PRO A 181 9.16 3.14 21.35
C PRO A 181 7.65 2.95 21.53
N LYS A 182 7.26 2.13 22.51
CA LYS A 182 5.85 1.91 22.83
C LYS A 182 5.12 3.23 23.06
N GLY A 183 3.91 3.34 22.47
CA GLY A 183 3.08 4.55 22.53
C GLY A 183 3.31 5.56 21.42
N LEU A 184 4.25 5.31 20.51
CA LEU A 184 4.36 6.03 19.25
C LEU A 184 3.63 5.23 18.16
N ARG A 185 2.53 5.78 17.70
CA ARG A 185 1.70 5.31 16.58
C ARG A 185 1.34 6.52 15.72
#